data_b23fbf3518d48d3ce23d71f632c8c2cb
#
_entry.id   b23fbf3518d48d3ce23d71f632c8c2cb
#
_cell.length_a   1.000
_cell.length_b   1.000
_cell.length_c   1.000
_cell.angle_alpha   90.00
_cell.angle_beta   90.00
_cell.angle_gamma   90.00
#
_symmetry.space_group_name_H-M   'P 1'
#
loop_
_entity.id
_entity.type
_entity.pdbx_description
1 polymer ?
#
loop_
_entity_poly.entity_id
_entity_poly.type
_entity_poly.pdbx_seq_one_letter_code
_entity_poly.pdbx_strand_id
1 'polypeptide(L)'
;MTETKRFDVAATFGVQARPGLEVLGFADATHPQIPVPRPYCFRNVLLRDVLAYLHDAGGDGLFLTGPTGSGKTSLVTQIAARLNWPVQSVTCHGRMELNALVGQFVLVQGETRFVHGPLAVAARDGHLLILNESDLMDPAELAGLNDILEGQPLVIPENGGEVIRPHPRFRVFATGNSMGAGDGSGLYPGILRQNLAFMDRFRVIHVDYPDPDVEKAVVLQAVPRLPELIVDKMIVVAGEVRRLFVGAGSEGGPELTLTMSTRTLVRWASLSLAFKGAPRVFEYALRQALTARAEPEQREAIHRIAADVFGDYWEPRP
;
A
#
# COMPACT_ATOMS: atom_id res chain seq x y z
N MET A 1 1.02 5.26 -24.98
CA MET A 1 1.89 4.06 -25.00
C MET A 1 1.11 2.93 -25.62
N THR A 2 1.54 2.38 -26.73
CA THR A 2 0.73 1.40 -27.49
C THR A 2 1.40 0.03 -27.59
N GLU A 3 2.72 -0.04 -27.51
CA GLU A 3 3.44 -1.30 -27.63
C GLU A 3 3.53 -2.06 -26.32
N THR A 4 3.20 -3.34 -26.38
CA THR A 4 3.18 -4.24 -25.23
C THR A 4 4.27 -5.28 -25.33
N LYS A 5 4.78 -5.72 -24.16
CA LYS A 5 5.80 -6.75 -24.02
C LYS A 5 5.29 -7.83 -23.07
N ARG A 6 5.68 -9.07 -23.34
CA ARG A 6 5.47 -10.20 -22.42
C ARG A 6 6.65 -10.32 -21.47
N PHE A 7 6.35 -10.57 -20.22
CA PHE A 7 7.31 -10.72 -19.14
C PHE A 7 7.13 -12.10 -18.51
N ASP A 8 8.18 -12.88 -18.40
CA ASP A 8 8.18 -14.15 -17.66
C ASP A 8 7.98 -13.87 -16.17
N VAL A 9 6.99 -14.52 -15.56
CA VAL A 9 6.58 -14.23 -14.17
C VAL A 9 7.68 -14.61 -13.18
N ALA A 10 8.32 -15.79 -13.35
CA ALA A 10 9.35 -16.24 -12.42
C ALA A 10 10.58 -15.31 -12.44
N ALA A 11 11.07 -14.97 -13.62
CA ALA A 11 12.24 -14.11 -13.79
C ALA A 11 11.95 -12.65 -13.36
N THR A 12 10.75 -12.14 -13.67
CA THR A 12 10.40 -10.74 -13.41
C THR A 12 10.17 -10.45 -11.92
N PHE A 13 9.58 -11.39 -11.20
CA PHE A 13 9.17 -11.19 -9.81
C PHE A 13 10.05 -11.97 -8.79
N GLY A 14 10.95 -12.81 -9.26
CA GLY A 14 11.80 -13.62 -8.39
C GLY A 14 11.02 -14.65 -7.56
N VAL A 15 9.96 -15.22 -8.14
CA VAL A 15 9.07 -16.18 -7.49
C VAL A 15 9.06 -17.53 -8.20
N GLN A 16 8.62 -18.56 -7.50
CA GLN A 16 8.34 -19.84 -8.15
C GLN A 16 7.03 -19.72 -8.94
N ALA A 17 7.10 -19.97 -10.25
CA ALA A 17 5.96 -19.97 -11.13
C ALA A 17 6.03 -21.14 -12.12
N ARG A 18 4.89 -21.47 -12.75
CA ARG A 18 4.87 -22.47 -13.84
C ARG A 18 5.78 -22.01 -14.98
N PRO A 19 6.65 -22.89 -15.51
CA PRO A 19 7.49 -22.54 -16.67
C PRO A 19 6.68 -21.98 -17.84
N GLY A 20 7.15 -20.87 -18.42
CA GLY A 20 6.47 -20.19 -19.53
C GLY A 20 5.23 -19.40 -19.15
N LEU A 21 4.98 -19.18 -17.86
CA LEU A 21 3.92 -18.27 -17.42
C LEU A 21 4.35 -16.83 -17.67
N GLU A 22 3.64 -16.15 -18.58
CA GLU A 22 3.92 -14.78 -18.95
C GLU A 22 2.77 -13.84 -18.59
N VAL A 23 3.11 -12.58 -18.34
CA VAL A 23 2.19 -11.47 -18.12
C VAL A 23 2.51 -10.33 -19.09
N LEU A 24 1.48 -9.59 -19.48
CA LEU A 24 1.64 -8.42 -20.35
C LEU A 24 1.99 -7.18 -19.52
N GLY A 25 2.92 -6.40 -20.05
CA GLY A 25 3.26 -5.05 -19.59
C GLY A 25 3.54 -4.15 -20.79
N PHE A 26 4.18 -3.01 -20.56
CA PHE A 26 4.56 -2.10 -21.64
C PHE A 26 6.02 -2.30 -22.06
N ALA A 27 6.31 -2.09 -23.34
CA ALA A 27 7.66 -2.19 -23.88
C ALA A 27 8.53 -0.98 -23.47
N ASP A 28 7.92 0.20 -23.42
CA ASP A 28 8.61 1.44 -23.01
C ASP A 28 8.85 1.45 -21.50
N ALA A 29 10.12 1.46 -21.11
CA ALA A 29 10.57 1.54 -19.72
C ALA A 29 10.95 2.98 -19.29
N THR A 30 10.76 3.98 -20.17
CA THR A 30 11.26 5.35 -19.95
C THR A 30 10.19 6.32 -19.48
N HIS A 31 8.91 5.90 -19.47
CA HIS A 31 7.81 6.78 -19.09
C HIS A 31 7.97 7.28 -17.64
N PRO A 32 7.89 8.61 -17.40
CA PRO A 32 8.21 9.20 -16.09
C PRO A 32 7.30 8.77 -14.93
N GLN A 33 6.14 8.24 -15.24
CA GLN A 33 5.18 7.75 -14.22
C GLN A 33 5.30 6.25 -13.93
N ILE A 34 6.28 5.57 -14.52
CA ILE A 34 6.62 4.20 -14.11
C ILE A 34 7.29 4.28 -12.73
N PRO A 35 6.77 3.58 -11.72
CA PRO A 35 7.40 3.57 -10.41
C PRO A 35 8.82 3.01 -10.44
N VAL A 36 9.69 3.53 -9.58
CA VAL A 36 11.06 3.01 -9.48
C VAL A 36 11.03 1.61 -8.85
N PRO A 37 11.63 0.60 -9.49
CA PRO A 37 11.73 -0.72 -8.91
C PRO A 37 12.63 -0.68 -7.66
N ARG A 38 12.12 -1.26 -6.58
CA ARG A 38 12.84 -1.39 -5.30
C ARG A 38 12.93 -2.86 -4.92
N PRO A 39 13.86 -3.26 -4.06
CA PRO A 39 13.85 -4.56 -3.44
C PRO A 39 12.47 -4.86 -2.83
N TYR A 40 11.86 -5.99 -3.19
CA TYR A 40 10.52 -6.34 -2.76
C TYR A 40 10.32 -7.86 -2.74
N CYS A 41 9.84 -8.40 -1.62
CA CYS A 41 9.51 -9.81 -1.49
C CYS A 41 8.04 -10.02 -1.87
N PHE A 42 7.79 -10.60 -3.04
CA PHE A 42 6.44 -10.88 -3.51
C PHE A 42 5.86 -12.11 -2.80
N ARG A 43 4.65 -11.96 -2.27
CA ARG A 43 3.85 -13.06 -1.75
C ARG A 43 3.08 -13.69 -2.92
N ASN A 44 3.31 -14.97 -3.19
CA ASN A 44 2.81 -15.65 -4.38
C ASN A 44 1.29 -15.52 -4.58
N VAL A 45 0.50 -15.64 -3.50
CA VAL A 45 -0.97 -15.53 -3.57
C VAL A 45 -1.38 -14.13 -4.02
N LEU A 46 -0.86 -13.10 -3.35
CA LEU A 46 -1.19 -11.71 -3.68
C LEU A 46 -0.72 -11.30 -5.07
N LEU A 47 0.50 -11.75 -5.45
CA LEU A 47 1.03 -11.52 -6.79
C LEU A 47 0.12 -12.14 -7.85
N ARG A 48 -0.25 -13.42 -7.68
CA ARG A 48 -1.16 -14.12 -8.59
C ARG A 48 -2.47 -13.38 -8.76
N ASP A 49 -3.09 -12.96 -7.65
CA ASP A 49 -4.40 -12.33 -7.68
C ASP A 49 -4.35 -10.95 -8.37
N VAL A 50 -3.29 -10.15 -8.12
CA VAL A 50 -3.09 -8.88 -8.83
C VAL A 50 -2.78 -9.10 -10.31
N LEU A 51 -1.94 -10.08 -10.66
CA LEU A 51 -1.63 -10.39 -12.07
C LEU A 51 -2.87 -10.89 -12.83
N ALA A 52 -3.74 -11.69 -12.20
CA ALA A 52 -5.01 -12.12 -12.77
C ALA A 52 -5.92 -10.91 -13.05
N TYR A 53 -6.02 -9.97 -12.12
CA TYR A 53 -6.76 -8.73 -12.32
C TYR A 53 -6.18 -7.86 -13.44
N LEU A 54 -4.85 -7.72 -13.51
CA LEU A 54 -4.20 -6.98 -14.59
C LEU A 54 -4.46 -7.61 -15.95
N HIS A 55 -4.50 -8.94 -16.02
CA HIS A 55 -4.81 -9.68 -17.24
C HIS A 55 -6.25 -9.43 -17.70
N ASP A 56 -7.21 -9.60 -16.80
CA ASP A 56 -8.64 -9.41 -17.06
C ASP A 56 -9.34 -8.83 -15.81
N ALA A 57 -9.71 -7.56 -15.91
CA ALA A 57 -10.47 -6.89 -14.86
C ALA A 57 -11.96 -7.25 -14.88
N GLY A 58 -12.50 -7.73 -16.02
CA GLY A 58 -13.92 -8.09 -16.14
C GLY A 58 -14.90 -6.93 -15.89
N GLY A 59 -14.44 -5.68 -15.97
CA GLY A 59 -15.25 -4.50 -15.63
C GLY A 59 -15.23 -4.12 -14.14
N ASP A 60 -14.33 -4.73 -13.34
CA ASP A 60 -14.19 -4.40 -11.92
C ASP A 60 -12.99 -3.50 -11.65
N GLY A 61 -12.98 -2.84 -10.48
CA GLY A 61 -11.80 -2.34 -9.82
C GLY A 61 -11.17 -3.41 -8.90
N LEU A 62 -10.00 -3.12 -8.31
CA LEU A 62 -9.38 -3.97 -7.30
C LEU A 62 -9.18 -3.18 -6.00
N PHE A 63 -9.87 -3.60 -4.93
CA PHE A 63 -9.76 -3.00 -3.60
C PHE A 63 -8.82 -3.81 -2.72
N LEU A 64 -7.76 -3.16 -2.24
CA LEU A 64 -6.80 -3.76 -1.32
C LEU A 64 -7.08 -3.26 0.09
N THR A 65 -7.56 -4.14 0.95
CA THR A 65 -7.83 -3.83 2.35
C THR A 65 -6.80 -4.48 3.28
N GLY A 66 -6.70 -4.02 4.52
CA GLY A 66 -5.83 -4.59 5.53
C GLY A 66 -5.14 -3.53 6.39
N PRO A 67 -4.38 -3.95 7.41
CA PRO A 67 -3.82 -3.04 8.39
C PRO A 67 -2.84 -2.04 7.79
N THR A 68 -2.63 -0.92 8.50
CA THR A 68 -1.68 0.10 8.04
C THR A 68 -0.26 -0.47 7.94
N GLY A 69 0.45 -0.09 6.87
CA GLY A 69 1.83 -0.53 6.64
C GLY A 69 2.02 -2.01 6.27
N SER A 70 0.95 -2.74 5.90
CA SER A 70 1.01 -4.13 5.39
C SER A 70 1.54 -4.24 3.96
N GLY A 71 1.71 -3.11 3.25
CA GLY A 71 2.29 -3.09 1.91
C GLY A 71 1.28 -3.01 0.76
N LYS A 72 0.01 -2.66 1.00
CA LYS A 72 -1.05 -2.54 -0.02
C LYS A 72 -0.59 -1.79 -1.28
N THR A 73 -0.26 -0.52 -1.13
CA THR A 73 0.22 0.32 -2.25
C THR A 73 1.55 -0.17 -2.83
N SER A 74 2.46 -0.65 -1.97
CA SER A 74 3.77 -1.14 -2.40
C SER A 74 3.65 -2.37 -3.31
N LEU A 75 2.70 -3.27 -3.04
CA LEU A 75 2.42 -4.43 -3.89
C LEU A 75 2.12 -3.99 -5.33
N VAL A 76 1.16 -3.10 -5.50
CA VAL A 76 0.74 -2.62 -6.83
C VAL A 76 1.86 -1.86 -7.54
N THR A 77 2.50 -0.91 -6.83
CA THR A 77 3.56 -0.09 -7.43
C THR A 77 4.79 -0.91 -7.80
N GLN A 78 5.15 -1.95 -7.03
CA GLN A 78 6.29 -2.81 -7.35
C GLN A 78 5.97 -3.83 -8.48
N ILE A 79 4.72 -4.22 -8.66
CA ILE A 79 4.27 -4.96 -9.86
C ILE A 79 4.33 -4.04 -11.08
N ALA A 80 3.76 -2.84 -10.99
CA ALA A 80 3.76 -1.86 -12.06
C ALA A 80 5.18 -1.51 -12.54
N ALA A 81 6.11 -1.28 -11.59
CA ALA A 81 7.51 -0.99 -11.90
C ALA A 81 8.17 -2.07 -12.75
N ARG A 82 7.90 -3.35 -12.49
CA ARG A 82 8.50 -4.48 -13.21
C ARG A 82 7.84 -4.78 -14.55
N LEU A 83 6.61 -4.31 -14.71
CA LEU A 83 5.87 -4.44 -15.97
C LEU A 83 5.92 -3.18 -16.83
N ASN A 84 6.73 -2.19 -16.46
CA ASN A 84 6.82 -0.88 -17.11
C ASN A 84 5.45 -0.19 -17.23
N TRP A 85 4.58 -0.38 -16.23
CA TRP A 85 3.22 0.15 -16.25
C TRP A 85 3.18 1.52 -15.57
N PRO A 86 2.80 2.60 -16.27
CA PRO A 86 2.68 3.91 -15.65
C PRO A 86 1.55 3.94 -14.61
N VAL A 87 1.76 4.70 -13.55
CA VAL A 87 0.84 4.79 -12.41
C VAL A 87 0.45 6.24 -12.16
N GLN A 88 -0.85 6.48 -12.08
CA GLN A 88 -1.45 7.68 -11.53
C GLN A 88 -1.82 7.36 -10.08
N SER A 89 -1.03 7.85 -9.12
CA SER A 89 -1.25 7.57 -7.69
C SER A 89 -1.78 8.80 -6.99
N VAL A 90 -2.93 8.67 -6.36
CA VAL A 90 -3.61 9.74 -5.63
C VAL A 90 -3.82 9.30 -4.19
N THR A 91 -3.50 10.15 -3.23
CA THR A 91 -3.88 9.94 -1.82
C THR A 91 -5.16 10.69 -1.56
N CYS A 92 -6.21 9.94 -1.29
CA CYS A 92 -7.54 10.49 -1.01
C CYS A 92 -7.60 11.14 0.37
N HIS A 93 -8.46 12.12 0.52
CA HIS A 93 -8.74 12.79 1.78
C HIS A 93 -10.15 13.38 1.79
N GLY A 94 -10.69 13.68 2.96
CA GLY A 94 -12.09 14.08 3.15
C GLY A 94 -12.56 15.39 2.48
N ARG A 95 -11.66 16.14 1.84
CA ARG A 95 -12.00 17.34 1.07
C ARG A 95 -11.75 17.18 -0.42
N MET A 96 -11.48 15.95 -0.86
CA MET A 96 -11.24 15.68 -2.27
C MET A 96 -12.57 15.52 -3.00
N GLU A 97 -12.72 16.25 -4.07
CA GLU A 97 -13.84 16.16 -5.00
C GLU A 97 -13.46 15.37 -6.25
N LEU A 98 -14.44 14.79 -6.93
CA LEU A 98 -14.24 14.04 -8.17
C LEU A 98 -13.49 14.87 -9.24
N ASN A 99 -13.75 16.17 -9.27
CA ASN A 99 -13.09 17.10 -10.21
C ASN A 99 -11.56 17.08 -10.10
N ALA A 100 -11.01 16.88 -8.90
CA ALA A 100 -9.57 16.74 -8.72
C ALA A 100 -9.00 15.49 -9.43
N LEU A 101 -9.81 14.47 -9.63
CA LEU A 101 -9.45 13.26 -10.37
C LEU A 101 -9.66 13.42 -11.88
N VAL A 102 -10.71 14.13 -12.29
CA VAL A 102 -11.08 14.31 -13.71
C VAL A 102 -10.22 15.38 -14.37
N GLY A 103 -10.10 16.55 -13.75
CA GLY A 103 -9.34 17.68 -14.27
C GLY A 103 -9.93 19.01 -13.88
N GLN A 104 -9.19 20.07 -14.13
CA GLN A 104 -9.59 21.43 -13.75
C GLN A 104 -9.02 22.48 -14.69
N PHE A 105 -9.64 23.65 -14.70
CA PHE A 105 -9.08 24.80 -15.36
C PHE A 105 -7.92 25.39 -14.56
N VAL A 106 -6.83 25.69 -15.25
CA VAL A 106 -5.66 26.37 -14.70
C VAL A 106 -5.33 27.59 -15.55
N LEU A 107 -4.81 28.64 -14.91
CA LEU A 107 -4.31 29.82 -15.61
C LEU A 107 -2.82 29.60 -15.96
N VAL A 108 -2.52 29.49 -17.25
CA VAL A 108 -1.17 29.31 -17.75
C VAL A 108 -0.85 30.46 -18.69
N GLN A 109 0.14 31.28 -18.35
CA GLN A 109 0.58 32.44 -19.18
C GLN A 109 -0.57 33.41 -19.58
N GLY A 110 -1.55 33.58 -18.70
CA GLY A 110 -2.71 34.48 -18.93
C GLY A 110 -3.86 33.84 -19.70
N GLU A 111 -3.74 32.60 -20.14
CA GLU A 111 -4.81 31.83 -20.78
C GLU A 111 -5.37 30.76 -19.85
N THR A 112 -6.69 30.61 -19.83
CA THR A 112 -7.35 29.52 -19.12
C THR A 112 -7.27 28.24 -19.96
N ARG A 113 -6.68 27.18 -19.39
CA ARG A 113 -6.58 25.87 -20.04
C ARG A 113 -7.11 24.78 -19.12
N PHE A 114 -7.82 23.81 -19.71
CA PHE A 114 -8.20 22.61 -18.98
C PHE A 114 -7.00 21.66 -18.89
N VAL A 115 -6.70 21.18 -17.68
CA VAL A 115 -5.66 20.19 -17.43
C VAL A 115 -6.31 18.92 -16.91
N HIS A 116 -6.11 17.80 -17.62
CA HIS A 116 -6.65 16.52 -17.23
C HIS A 116 -6.07 16.06 -15.89
N GLY A 117 -6.93 15.57 -15.03
CA GLY A 117 -6.57 14.95 -13.77
C GLY A 117 -6.11 13.49 -13.93
N PRO A 118 -5.68 12.86 -12.83
CA PRO A 118 -5.09 11.52 -12.86
C PRO A 118 -6.03 10.45 -13.39
N LEU A 119 -7.34 10.53 -13.16
CA LEU A 119 -8.33 9.61 -13.70
C LEU A 119 -8.43 9.72 -15.22
N ALA A 120 -8.59 10.95 -15.74
CA ALA A 120 -8.72 11.19 -17.17
C ALA A 120 -7.46 10.73 -17.92
N VAL A 121 -6.27 11.04 -17.39
CA VAL A 121 -4.99 10.59 -17.95
C VAL A 121 -4.89 9.06 -17.91
N ALA A 122 -5.18 8.43 -16.77
CA ALA A 122 -5.10 6.98 -16.64
C ALA A 122 -6.06 6.27 -17.58
N ALA A 123 -7.29 6.74 -17.67
CA ALA A 123 -8.31 6.18 -18.55
C ALA A 123 -7.93 6.31 -20.03
N ARG A 124 -7.43 7.46 -20.46
CA ARG A 124 -7.04 7.71 -21.84
C ARG A 124 -5.81 6.92 -22.27
N ASP A 125 -4.77 6.85 -21.41
CA ASP A 125 -3.45 6.36 -21.78
C ASP A 125 -3.19 4.91 -21.33
N GLY A 126 -4.15 4.28 -20.63
CA GLY A 126 -4.06 2.89 -20.16
C GLY A 126 -3.15 2.69 -18.96
N HIS A 127 -3.03 3.72 -18.11
CA HIS A 127 -2.24 3.65 -16.88
C HIS A 127 -3.02 2.96 -15.76
N LEU A 128 -2.33 2.60 -14.69
CA LEU A 128 -2.99 2.23 -13.44
C LEU A 128 -3.38 3.51 -12.68
N LEU A 129 -4.62 3.59 -12.24
CA LEU A 129 -5.06 4.57 -11.25
C LEU A 129 -5.03 3.91 -9.88
N ILE A 130 -4.32 4.51 -8.92
CA ILE A 130 -4.29 4.04 -7.52
C ILE A 130 -4.90 5.12 -6.64
N LEU A 131 -6.06 4.83 -6.06
CA LEU A 131 -6.71 5.64 -5.04
C LEU A 131 -6.27 5.14 -3.66
N ASN A 132 -5.24 5.78 -3.08
CA ASN A 132 -4.76 5.42 -1.75
C ASN A 132 -5.67 6.01 -0.69
N GLU A 133 -5.96 5.21 0.36
CA GLU A 133 -6.81 5.61 1.48
C GLU A 133 -8.17 6.12 1.01
N SER A 134 -8.76 5.42 0.04
CA SER A 134 -10.03 5.79 -0.59
C SER A 134 -11.20 5.84 0.41
N ASP A 135 -11.08 5.15 1.54
CA ASP A 135 -12.03 5.18 2.65
C ASP A 135 -12.04 6.52 3.43
N LEU A 136 -11.14 7.46 3.12
CA LEU A 136 -11.17 8.84 3.62
C LEU A 136 -11.96 9.80 2.72
N MET A 137 -12.24 9.43 1.47
CA MET A 137 -12.97 10.28 0.52
C MET A 137 -14.49 10.14 0.72
N ASP A 138 -15.22 11.22 0.45
CA ASP A 138 -16.68 11.20 0.56
C ASP A 138 -17.27 10.12 -0.36
N PRO A 139 -18.14 9.23 0.18
CA PRO A 139 -18.81 8.19 -0.62
C PRO A 139 -19.62 8.72 -1.80
N ALA A 140 -20.16 9.95 -1.72
CA ALA A 140 -20.89 10.56 -2.82
C ALA A 140 -19.96 10.92 -3.99
N GLU A 141 -18.75 11.39 -3.70
CA GLU A 141 -17.73 11.71 -4.70
C GLU A 141 -17.21 10.41 -5.37
N LEU A 142 -16.94 9.36 -4.57
CA LEU A 142 -16.51 8.06 -5.10
C LEU A 142 -17.58 7.40 -5.98
N ALA A 143 -18.86 7.63 -5.71
CA ALA A 143 -19.94 7.12 -6.55
C ALA A 143 -19.88 7.68 -7.99
N GLY A 144 -19.29 8.85 -8.19
CA GLY A 144 -19.04 9.42 -9.51
C GLY A 144 -18.06 8.61 -10.38
N LEU A 145 -17.36 7.63 -9.80
CA LEU A 145 -16.48 6.70 -10.53
C LEU A 145 -17.23 5.48 -11.07
N ASN A 146 -18.50 5.27 -10.72
CA ASN A 146 -19.21 4.04 -11.03
C ASN A 146 -19.24 3.72 -12.54
N ASP A 147 -19.56 4.72 -13.37
CA ASP A 147 -19.67 4.53 -14.79
C ASP A 147 -18.34 4.12 -15.44
N ILE A 148 -17.25 4.78 -15.06
CA ILE A 148 -15.93 4.47 -15.62
C ILE A 148 -15.38 3.13 -15.11
N LEU A 149 -15.73 2.71 -13.89
CA LEU A 149 -15.43 1.38 -13.37
C LEU A 149 -16.11 0.29 -14.19
N GLU A 150 -17.34 0.53 -14.65
CA GLU A 150 -18.09 -0.36 -15.55
C GLU A 150 -17.63 -0.26 -17.02
N GLY A 151 -16.57 0.49 -17.31
CA GLY A 151 -16.03 0.64 -18.66
C GLY A 151 -16.78 1.66 -19.52
N GLN A 152 -17.71 2.44 -18.96
CA GLN A 152 -18.37 3.52 -19.68
C GLN A 152 -17.40 4.69 -19.95
N PRO A 153 -17.63 5.48 -20.99
CA PRO A 153 -16.81 6.64 -21.27
C PRO A 153 -16.88 7.68 -20.17
N LEU A 154 -15.74 8.29 -19.85
CA LEU A 154 -15.67 9.49 -19.02
C LEU A 154 -16.05 10.69 -19.88
N VAL A 155 -17.13 11.39 -19.51
CA VAL A 155 -17.54 12.64 -20.16
C VAL A 155 -17.11 13.81 -19.28
N ILE A 156 -16.46 14.79 -19.87
CA ILE A 156 -15.94 15.99 -19.19
C ILE A 156 -16.68 17.22 -19.75
N PRO A 157 -17.85 17.59 -19.17
CA PRO A 157 -18.65 18.72 -19.66
C PRO A 157 -17.85 20.02 -19.64
N GLU A 158 -17.03 20.23 -18.62
CA GLU A 158 -16.22 21.44 -18.42
C GLU A 158 -15.19 21.62 -19.54
N ASN A 159 -14.73 20.53 -20.16
CA ASN A 159 -13.82 20.59 -21.31
C ASN A 159 -14.57 20.46 -22.66
N GLY A 160 -15.65 21.19 -22.81
CA GLY A 160 -16.41 21.21 -24.07
C GLY A 160 -17.14 19.90 -24.40
N GLY A 161 -17.43 19.08 -23.39
CA GLY A 161 -18.07 17.77 -23.57
C GLY A 161 -17.11 16.69 -24.10
N GLU A 162 -15.82 16.81 -23.80
CA GLU A 162 -14.83 15.80 -24.16
C GLU A 162 -15.26 14.42 -23.66
N VAL A 163 -15.10 13.40 -24.51
CA VAL A 163 -15.44 12.01 -24.20
C VAL A 163 -14.18 11.16 -24.27
N ILE A 164 -13.77 10.61 -23.13
CA ILE A 164 -12.63 9.69 -23.03
C ILE A 164 -13.15 8.27 -22.86
N ARG A 165 -12.90 7.42 -23.86
CA ARG A 165 -13.17 5.98 -23.76
C ARG A 165 -12.03 5.31 -23.00
N PRO A 166 -12.31 4.51 -21.95
CA PRO A 166 -11.26 3.82 -21.22
C PRO A 166 -10.42 2.94 -22.13
N HIS A 167 -9.12 3.11 -22.06
CA HIS A 167 -8.16 2.27 -22.77
C HIS A 167 -8.27 0.82 -22.24
N PRO A 168 -8.16 -0.22 -23.08
CA PRO A 168 -8.31 -1.63 -22.67
C PRO A 168 -7.36 -2.06 -21.53
N ARG A 169 -6.28 -1.31 -21.29
CA ARG A 169 -5.33 -1.57 -20.20
C ARG A 169 -5.52 -0.67 -18.98
N PHE A 170 -6.47 0.22 -19.00
CA PHE A 170 -6.81 1.01 -17.82
C PHE A 170 -7.25 0.09 -16.68
N ARG A 171 -6.70 0.30 -15.49
CA ARG A 171 -7.05 -0.44 -14.28
C ARG A 171 -7.17 0.50 -13.10
N VAL A 172 -8.13 0.25 -12.23
CA VAL A 172 -8.36 1.02 -11.01
C VAL A 172 -8.06 0.16 -9.80
N PHE A 173 -7.16 0.67 -8.97
CA PHE A 173 -6.87 0.13 -7.65
C PHE A 173 -7.36 1.11 -6.59
N ALA A 174 -7.98 0.62 -5.54
CA ALA A 174 -8.28 1.38 -4.35
C ALA A 174 -7.62 0.71 -3.14
N THR A 175 -7.17 1.49 -2.16
CA THR A 175 -6.68 0.95 -0.90
C THR A 175 -7.43 1.58 0.26
N GLY A 176 -7.71 0.77 1.28
CA GLY A 176 -8.35 1.20 2.52
C GLY A 176 -7.88 0.39 3.72
N ASN A 177 -8.15 0.89 4.92
CA ASN A 177 -7.87 0.18 6.16
C ASN A 177 -9.10 -0.57 6.68
N SER A 178 -10.28 -0.30 6.10
CA SER A 178 -11.52 -1.02 6.31
C SER A 178 -12.02 -1.64 5.00
N MET A 179 -12.97 -2.56 5.09
CA MET A 179 -13.68 -3.11 3.91
C MET A 179 -14.92 -2.27 3.55
N GLY A 180 -14.82 -0.95 3.65
CA GLY A 180 -15.96 -0.06 3.42
C GLY A 180 -16.97 0.04 4.57
N ALA A 181 -16.72 -0.66 5.68
CA ALA A 181 -17.63 -0.67 6.86
C ALA A 181 -17.48 0.57 7.76
N GLY A 182 -16.52 1.44 7.48
CA GLY A 182 -16.12 2.53 8.37
C GLY A 182 -15.20 2.07 9.50
N ASP A 183 -14.83 2.96 10.40
CA ASP A 183 -13.98 2.66 11.55
C ASP A 183 -14.80 2.23 12.76
N GLY A 184 -15.06 0.93 12.89
CA GLY A 184 -15.70 0.35 14.08
C GLY A 184 -14.79 0.29 15.31
N SER A 185 -13.47 0.49 15.13
CA SER A 185 -12.49 0.39 16.22
C SER A 185 -12.14 1.75 16.85
N GLY A 186 -12.43 2.86 16.19
CA GLY A 186 -11.99 4.21 16.58
C GLY A 186 -10.51 4.48 16.40
N LEU A 187 -9.75 3.56 15.79
CA LEU A 187 -8.30 3.64 15.64
C LEU A 187 -7.88 4.38 14.34
N TYR A 188 -8.81 4.55 13.43
CA TYR A 188 -8.58 5.19 12.14
C TYR A 188 -9.52 6.39 11.93
N PRO A 189 -9.29 7.51 12.64
CA PRO A 189 -10.16 8.68 12.55
C PRO A 189 -10.30 9.18 11.11
N GLY A 190 -11.54 9.45 10.70
CA GLY A 190 -11.84 9.98 9.37
C GLY A 190 -12.18 8.93 8.32
N ILE A 191 -12.09 7.63 8.63
CA ILE A 191 -12.59 6.58 7.74
C ILE A 191 -14.11 6.65 7.66
N LEU A 192 -14.62 6.77 6.46
CA LEU A 192 -16.05 6.84 6.17
C LEU A 192 -16.60 5.47 5.76
N ARG A 193 -17.86 5.23 6.09
CA ARG A 193 -18.58 4.07 5.56
C ARG A 193 -18.86 4.30 4.08
N GLN A 194 -18.37 3.39 3.25
CA GLN A 194 -18.49 3.49 1.81
C GLN A 194 -19.86 3.03 1.29
N ASN A 195 -20.25 3.55 0.14
CA ASN A 195 -21.46 3.16 -0.55
C ASN A 195 -21.35 1.70 -1.02
N LEU A 196 -22.37 0.87 -0.73
CA LEU A 196 -22.38 -0.53 -1.13
C LEU A 196 -22.32 -0.69 -2.66
N ALA A 197 -23.01 0.17 -3.42
CA ALA A 197 -22.97 0.12 -4.87
C ALA A 197 -21.57 0.41 -5.45
N PHE A 198 -20.80 1.30 -4.80
CA PHE A 198 -19.41 1.54 -5.16
C PHE A 198 -18.53 0.31 -4.83
N MET A 199 -18.69 -0.26 -3.64
CA MET A 199 -17.91 -1.43 -3.20
C MET A 199 -18.20 -2.68 -4.03
N ASP A 200 -19.43 -2.85 -4.53
CA ASP A 200 -19.85 -3.97 -5.39
C ASP A 200 -19.12 -4.02 -6.74
N ARG A 201 -18.50 -2.90 -7.14
CA ARG A 201 -17.68 -2.79 -8.37
C ARG A 201 -16.22 -3.14 -8.15
N PHE A 202 -15.89 -3.71 -7.02
CA PHE A 202 -14.50 -4.08 -6.70
C PHE A 202 -14.38 -5.55 -6.33
N ARG A 203 -13.38 -6.20 -6.90
CA ARG A 203 -12.80 -7.40 -6.29
C ARG A 203 -12.01 -6.98 -5.08
N VAL A 204 -12.13 -7.69 -3.97
CA VAL A 204 -11.47 -7.34 -2.71
C VAL A 204 -10.36 -8.34 -2.40
N ILE A 205 -9.16 -7.83 -2.12
CA ILE A 205 -8.03 -8.61 -1.63
C ILE A 205 -7.63 -8.11 -0.26
N HIS A 206 -7.51 -9.03 0.70
CA HIS A 206 -6.98 -8.71 2.01
C HIS A 206 -5.44 -8.82 2.01
N VAL A 207 -4.77 -7.74 2.39
CA VAL A 207 -3.31 -7.63 2.46
C VAL A 207 -2.90 -7.51 3.92
N ASP A 208 -2.73 -8.64 4.57
CA ASP A 208 -2.27 -8.72 5.96
C ASP A 208 -0.75 -8.50 6.08
N TYR A 209 -0.23 -8.47 7.30
CA TYR A 209 1.21 -8.49 7.51
C TYR A 209 1.81 -9.78 6.92
N PRO A 210 3.07 -9.73 6.44
CA PRO A 210 3.74 -10.92 5.95
C PRO A 210 3.93 -11.97 7.04
N ASP A 211 3.99 -13.23 6.65
CA ASP A 211 4.45 -14.30 7.53
C ASP A 211 5.87 -14.02 8.05
N PRO A 212 6.23 -14.50 9.24
CA PRO A 212 7.53 -14.22 9.89
C PRO A 212 8.75 -14.43 8.97
N ASP A 213 8.78 -15.50 8.19
CA ASP A 213 9.89 -15.80 7.28
C ASP A 213 10.00 -14.81 6.13
N VAL A 214 8.85 -14.41 5.57
CA VAL A 214 8.80 -13.38 4.52
C VAL A 214 9.17 -12.01 5.09
N GLU A 215 8.71 -11.70 6.29
CA GLU A 215 9.02 -10.44 6.95
C GLU A 215 10.51 -10.36 7.33
N LYS A 216 11.12 -11.47 7.76
CA LYS A 216 12.57 -11.61 7.94
C LYS A 216 13.32 -11.28 6.65
N ALA A 217 12.91 -11.87 5.54
CA ALA A 217 13.52 -11.58 4.25
C ALA A 217 13.40 -10.08 3.87
N VAL A 218 12.25 -9.47 4.12
CA VAL A 218 12.03 -8.02 3.89
C VAL A 218 13.00 -7.18 4.74
N VAL A 219 13.16 -7.50 6.03
CA VAL A 219 14.04 -6.74 6.92
C VAL A 219 15.50 -6.91 6.53
N LEU A 220 15.95 -8.16 6.26
CA LEU A 220 17.32 -8.45 5.84
C LEU A 220 17.66 -7.82 4.49
N GLN A 221 16.70 -7.77 3.55
CA GLN A 221 16.89 -7.10 2.27
C GLN A 221 17.03 -5.57 2.44
N ALA A 222 16.29 -4.98 3.38
CA ALA A 222 16.36 -3.54 3.68
C ALA A 222 17.59 -3.17 4.50
N VAL A 223 18.03 -4.04 5.41
CA VAL A 223 19.12 -3.80 6.36
C VAL A 223 20.09 -5.01 6.40
N PRO A 224 20.86 -5.28 5.31
CA PRO A 224 21.63 -6.50 5.16
C PRO A 224 22.75 -6.70 6.20
N ARG A 225 23.16 -5.63 6.89
CA ARG A 225 24.24 -5.70 7.90
C ARG A 225 23.74 -5.95 9.31
N LEU A 226 22.45 -6.06 9.53
CA LEU A 226 21.90 -6.40 10.84
C LEU A 226 21.98 -7.93 11.03
N PRO A 227 22.51 -8.45 12.17
CA PRO A 227 22.58 -9.87 12.41
C PRO A 227 21.19 -10.53 12.37
N GLU A 228 21.07 -11.70 11.72
CA GLU A 228 19.81 -12.43 11.60
C GLU A 228 19.15 -12.72 12.95
N LEU A 229 19.93 -13.10 13.97
CA LEU A 229 19.43 -13.33 15.33
C LEU A 229 18.68 -12.09 15.89
N ILE A 230 19.17 -10.91 15.60
CA ILE A 230 18.51 -9.66 16.02
C ILE A 230 17.21 -9.44 15.24
N VAL A 231 17.23 -9.73 13.94
CA VAL A 231 16.03 -9.65 13.10
C VAL A 231 14.96 -10.64 13.59
N ASP A 232 15.34 -11.88 13.93
CA ASP A 232 14.41 -12.87 14.48
C ASP A 232 13.74 -12.36 15.77
N LYS A 233 14.52 -11.79 16.68
CA LYS A 233 13.99 -11.18 17.91
C LYS A 233 13.04 -10.02 17.61
N MET A 234 13.38 -9.16 16.66
CA MET A 234 12.53 -8.04 16.26
C MET A 234 11.19 -8.51 15.68
N ILE A 235 11.18 -9.61 14.92
CA ILE A 235 9.97 -10.20 14.35
C ILE A 235 9.06 -10.76 15.45
N VAL A 236 9.65 -11.45 16.44
CA VAL A 236 8.90 -11.96 17.59
C VAL A 236 8.22 -10.80 18.35
N VAL A 237 8.97 -9.73 18.64
CA VAL A 237 8.40 -8.52 19.28
C VAL A 237 7.27 -7.93 18.44
N ALA A 238 7.44 -7.85 17.11
CA ALA A 238 6.43 -7.32 16.22
C ALA A 238 5.14 -8.16 16.26
N GLY A 239 5.28 -9.50 16.28
CA GLY A 239 4.17 -10.44 16.42
C GLY A 239 3.39 -10.24 17.73
N GLU A 240 4.10 -10.12 18.86
CA GLU A 240 3.47 -9.92 20.17
C GLU A 240 2.76 -8.56 20.28
N VAL A 241 3.38 -7.50 19.78
CA VAL A 241 2.75 -6.15 19.73
C VAL A 241 1.49 -6.18 18.87
N ARG A 242 1.49 -6.87 17.74
CA ARG A 242 0.31 -7.01 16.86
C ARG A 242 -0.79 -7.82 17.53
N ARG A 243 -0.44 -8.88 18.26
CA ARG A 243 -1.40 -9.72 18.99
C ARG A 243 -2.15 -8.93 20.07
N LEU A 244 -1.51 -7.96 20.71
CA LEU A 244 -2.10 -7.12 21.75
C LEU A 244 -2.77 -5.86 21.19
N PHE A 245 -2.70 -5.62 19.89
CA PHE A 245 -3.33 -4.47 19.27
C PHE A 245 -4.86 -4.62 19.27
N VAL A 246 -5.59 -3.61 19.74
CA VAL A 246 -7.05 -3.62 19.90
C VAL A 246 -7.80 -4.02 18.63
N GLY A 247 -7.27 -3.67 17.46
CA GLY A 247 -7.83 -4.06 16.18
C GLY A 247 -7.68 -5.55 15.82
N ALA A 248 -6.94 -6.34 16.60
CA ALA A 248 -6.73 -7.76 16.37
C ALA A 248 -7.72 -8.69 17.09
N GLY A 249 -8.66 -8.14 17.89
CA GLY A 249 -9.75 -8.90 18.49
C GLY A 249 -9.36 -9.86 19.63
N SER A 250 -8.25 -9.60 20.33
CA SER A 250 -7.79 -10.45 21.43
C SER A 250 -8.53 -10.15 22.73
N GLU A 251 -9.20 -11.15 23.28
CA GLU A 251 -9.76 -11.11 24.63
C GLU A 251 -8.65 -11.24 25.69
N GLY A 252 -8.59 -10.30 26.65
CA GLY A 252 -7.96 -10.51 27.96
C GLY A 252 -6.49 -10.13 28.15
N GLY A 253 -5.89 -9.29 27.29
CA GLY A 253 -4.54 -8.72 27.48
C GLY A 253 -4.55 -7.19 27.62
N PRO A 254 -3.41 -6.54 27.92
CA PRO A 254 -3.31 -5.10 27.85
C PRO A 254 -3.54 -4.64 26.39
N GLU A 255 -4.58 -3.85 26.20
CA GLU A 255 -4.97 -3.36 24.88
C GLU A 255 -3.97 -2.27 24.43
N LEU A 256 -3.32 -2.50 23.27
CA LEU A 256 -2.47 -1.52 22.63
C LEU A 256 -3.24 -0.80 21.51
N THR A 257 -3.16 0.53 21.50
CA THR A 257 -3.67 1.35 20.36
C THR A 257 -2.62 1.59 19.28
N LEU A 258 -1.41 1.08 19.49
CA LEU A 258 -0.29 1.12 18.54
C LEU A 258 0.05 -0.28 18.06
N THR A 259 0.28 -0.41 16.76
CA THR A 259 0.74 -1.67 16.15
C THR A 259 2.11 -1.50 15.50
N MET A 260 2.87 -2.59 15.41
CA MET A 260 4.15 -2.64 14.71
C MET A 260 3.96 -3.10 13.27
N SER A 261 3.80 -2.14 12.36
CA SER A 261 3.75 -2.44 10.93
C SER A 261 5.11 -2.92 10.41
N THR A 262 5.13 -3.64 9.28
CA THR A 262 6.38 -4.01 8.59
C THR A 262 7.25 -2.78 8.29
N ARG A 263 6.64 -1.65 7.93
CA ARG A 263 7.36 -0.37 7.75
C ARG A 263 8.04 0.09 9.05
N THR A 264 7.34 -0.02 10.18
CA THR A 264 7.88 0.33 11.51
C THR A 264 9.00 -0.62 11.91
N LEU A 265 8.86 -1.90 11.64
CA LEU A 265 9.86 -2.93 11.90
C LEU A 265 11.17 -2.66 11.11
N VAL A 266 11.07 -2.39 9.81
CA VAL A 266 12.22 -2.00 8.97
C VAL A 266 12.87 -0.71 9.48
N ARG A 267 12.07 0.26 9.92
CA ARG A 267 12.59 1.51 10.54
C ARG A 267 13.35 1.20 11.82
N TRP A 268 12.81 0.36 12.70
CA TRP A 268 13.49 -0.05 13.92
C TRP A 268 14.84 -0.72 13.62
N ALA A 269 14.87 -1.67 12.68
CA ALA A 269 16.09 -2.32 12.23
C ALA A 269 17.13 -1.31 11.68
N SER A 270 16.69 -0.40 10.83
CA SER A 270 17.56 0.63 10.24
C SER A 270 18.15 1.57 11.30
N LEU A 271 17.34 2.03 12.25
CA LEU A 271 17.77 2.88 13.34
C LEU A 271 18.71 2.15 14.31
N SER A 272 18.46 0.85 14.57
CA SER A 272 19.36 0.03 15.40
C SER A 272 20.76 -0.08 14.80
N LEU A 273 20.86 -0.14 13.47
CA LEU A 273 22.15 -0.15 12.78
C LEU A 273 22.79 1.25 12.76
N ALA A 274 21.98 2.30 12.52
CA ALA A 274 22.46 3.68 12.48
C ALA A 274 23.02 4.17 13.84
N PHE A 275 22.41 3.72 14.93
CA PHE A 275 22.81 4.08 16.30
C PHE A 275 23.72 3.01 16.95
N LYS A 276 24.37 2.18 16.15
CA LYS A 276 25.33 1.19 16.67
C LYS A 276 26.38 1.86 17.56
N GLY A 277 26.44 1.43 18.81
CA GLY A 277 27.33 2.01 19.83
C GLY A 277 26.64 2.97 20.82
N ALA A 278 25.36 3.32 20.60
CA ALA A 278 24.58 4.00 21.61
C ALA A 278 24.24 3.04 22.77
N PRO A 279 24.16 3.56 24.03
CA PRO A 279 23.64 2.77 25.14
C PRO A 279 22.23 2.28 24.84
N ARG A 280 21.94 0.99 25.14
CA ARG A 280 20.62 0.38 24.89
C ARG A 280 20.10 0.65 23.48
N VAL A 281 20.93 0.36 22.48
CA VAL A 281 20.67 0.72 21.07
C VAL A 281 19.30 0.28 20.58
N PHE A 282 18.84 -0.94 20.95
CA PHE A 282 17.56 -1.46 20.49
C PHE A 282 16.36 -0.76 21.13
N GLU A 283 16.47 -0.41 22.41
CA GLU A 283 15.47 0.40 23.12
C GLU A 283 15.41 1.82 22.55
N TYR A 284 16.58 2.46 22.37
CA TYR A 284 16.67 3.80 21.80
C TYR A 284 16.07 3.86 20.38
N ALA A 285 16.39 2.89 19.54
CA ALA A 285 15.87 2.78 18.19
C ALA A 285 14.35 2.49 18.19
N LEU A 286 13.86 1.59 19.05
CA LEU A 286 12.43 1.27 19.19
C LEU A 286 11.63 2.51 19.62
N ARG A 287 12.18 3.28 20.54
CA ARG A 287 11.54 4.52 20.95
C ARG A 287 11.32 5.46 19.77
N GLN A 288 12.31 5.68 18.95
CA GLN A 288 12.17 6.55 17.77
C GLN A 288 11.28 5.93 16.67
N ALA A 289 11.34 4.61 16.49
CA ALA A 289 10.56 3.94 15.46
C ALA A 289 9.06 3.91 15.79
N LEU A 290 8.70 3.71 17.07
CA LEU A 290 7.35 3.43 17.49
C LEU A 290 6.94 4.17 18.78
N THR A 291 7.66 3.97 19.90
CA THR A 291 7.11 4.22 21.23
C THR A 291 7.23 5.65 21.73
N ALA A 292 7.92 6.54 20.99
CA ALA A 292 7.95 7.97 21.32
C ALA A 292 6.58 8.66 21.26
N ARG A 293 5.65 8.08 20.48
CA ARG A 293 4.25 8.57 20.34
C ARG A 293 3.24 7.79 21.18
N ALA A 294 3.72 6.82 21.97
CA ALA A 294 2.87 5.98 22.81
C ALA A 294 2.61 6.65 24.16
N GLU A 295 1.44 6.42 24.73
CA GLU A 295 1.16 6.71 26.12
C GLU A 295 2.16 5.96 27.04
N PRO A 296 2.48 6.49 28.24
CA PRO A 296 3.49 5.90 29.10
C PRO A 296 3.29 4.40 29.36
N GLU A 297 2.07 3.99 29.69
CA GLU A 297 1.72 2.61 29.99
C GLU A 297 1.91 1.67 28.78
N GLN A 298 1.49 2.11 27.60
CA GLN A 298 1.69 1.36 26.37
C GLN A 298 3.16 1.23 25.99
N ARG A 299 3.93 2.31 26.19
CA ARG A 299 5.39 2.30 25.98
C ARG A 299 6.05 1.28 26.89
N GLU A 300 5.72 1.28 28.18
CA GLU A 300 6.27 0.32 29.14
C GLU A 300 5.89 -1.12 28.77
N ALA A 301 4.65 -1.36 28.37
CA ALA A 301 4.21 -2.69 27.90
C ALA A 301 5.01 -3.17 26.69
N ILE A 302 5.18 -2.33 25.67
CA ILE A 302 5.97 -2.67 24.48
C ILE A 302 7.45 -2.88 24.83
N HIS A 303 8.03 -2.03 25.67
CA HIS A 303 9.43 -2.17 26.10
C HIS A 303 9.64 -3.45 26.94
N ARG A 304 8.67 -3.85 27.78
CA ARG A 304 8.71 -5.11 28.51
C ARG A 304 8.73 -6.31 27.58
N ILE A 305 7.83 -6.34 26.57
CA ILE A 305 7.82 -7.39 25.53
C ILE A 305 9.18 -7.46 24.84
N ALA A 306 9.74 -6.31 24.47
CA ALA A 306 11.03 -6.26 23.82
C ALA A 306 12.17 -6.75 24.73
N ALA A 307 12.17 -6.35 26.01
CA ALA A 307 13.14 -6.80 26.99
C ALA A 307 13.11 -8.31 27.21
N ASP A 308 11.91 -8.87 27.34
CA ASP A 308 11.72 -10.34 27.50
C ASP A 308 12.26 -11.12 26.32
N VAL A 309 12.03 -10.65 25.08
CA VAL A 309 12.50 -11.31 23.86
C VAL A 309 13.99 -11.12 23.63
N PHE A 310 14.52 -9.91 23.86
CA PHE A 310 15.93 -9.60 23.61
C PHE A 310 16.85 -10.13 24.70
N GLY A 311 16.40 -10.18 25.97
CA GLY A 311 17.23 -10.60 27.10
C GLY A 311 18.49 -9.71 27.25
N ASP A 312 19.66 -10.33 27.37
CA ASP A 312 20.94 -9.62 27.55
C ASP A 312 21.28 -8.62 26.42
N TYR A 313 20.66 -8.74 25.24
CA TYR A 313 20.83 -7.76 24.15
C TYR A 313 20.07 -6.45 24.41
N TRP A 314 19.03 -6.46 25.26
CA TRP A 314 18.25 -5.26 25.59
C TRP A 314 19.02 -4.36 26.56
N GLU A 315 19.57 -4.95 27.57
CA GLU A 315 20.44 -4.31 28.55
C GLU A 315 21.79 -5.02 28.58
N PRO A 316 22.73 -4.68 27.69
CA PRO A 316 24.03 -5.29 27.73
C PRO A 316 24.68 -5.01 29.08
N ARG A 317 25.11 -6.07 29.76
CA ARG A 317 25.90 -5.95 30.99
C ARG A 317 27.17 -5.15 30.68
N PRO A 318 27.64 -4.26 31.59
CA PRO A 318 28.82 -3.46 31.37
C PRO A 318 30.10 -4.29 31.17
#